data_66a0ec14a3ff932f0c1419211f1723f2
#
_entry.id   66a0ec14a3ff932f0c1419211f1723f2
#
_cell.length_a   1.000
_cell.length_b   1.000
_cell.length_c   1.000
_cell.angle_alpha   90.00
_cell.angle_beta   90.00
_cell.angle_gamma   90.00
#
_symmetry.space_group_name_H-M   'P 1'
#
loop_
_entity.id
_entity.type
_entity.pdbx_description
1 polymer ?
#
loop_
_entity_poly.entity_id
_entity_poly.type
_entity_poly.pdbx_seq_one_letter_code
_entity_poly.pdbx_strand_id
1 'polypeptide(L)'
;QRYEVARVEYSTVTNRYSNTPHAIEARFGMGETFMAQKVFDQAGMVFKELEDNADIQISIRAEFLGGLLMFRQDQRDEAREKFQHILERVPNVELANKTLFSLSEIYGLEQRYLEQLNLLRTVGRLGQSSKRLHVPGKALSIVVHDRDLGVSRGQTRIPVVVTSKPGGDKELVYLRSTAGAGKGLFR
;
A
#
# COMPACT_ATOMS: atom_id res chain seq x y z
N GLN A 1 2.41 17.66 -28.09
CA GLN A 1 3.03 16.77 -29.11
C GLN A 1 3.57 15.46 -28.49
N ARG A 2 4.47 15.50 -27.48
CA ARG A 2 5.05 14.24 -26.89
C ARG A 2 4.01 13.32 -26.26
N TYR A 3 3.06 13.85 -25.54
CA TYR A 3 2.00 13.04 -24.92
C TYR A 3 1.03 12.41 -25.92
N GLU A 4 0.75 13.09 -27.02
CA GLU A 4 -0.10 12.57 -28.10
C GLU A 4 0.58 11.39 -28.80
N VAL A 5 1.87 11.54 -29.13
CA VAL A 5 2.65 10.43 -29.68
C VAL A 5 2.66 9.24 -28.73
N ALA A 6 2.92 9.45 -27.45
CA ALA A 6 2.90 8.38 -26.47
C ALA A 6 1.54 7.65 -26.41
N ARG A 7 0.42 8.39 -26.46
CA ARG A 7 -0.92 7.77 -26.48
C ARG A 7 -1.19 6.96 -27.76
N VAL A 8 -0.70 7.41 -28.90
CA VAL A 8 -0.81 6.63 -30.14
C VAL A 8 -0.07 5.30 -30.01
N GLU A 9 1.14 5.32 -29.45
CA GLU A 9 1.91 4.09 -29.22
C GLU A 9 1.21 3.18 -28.20
N TYR A 10 0.74 3.72 -27.08
CA TYR A 10 -0.04 2.94 -26.09
C TYR A 10 -1.31 2.35 -26.72
N SER A 11 -2.04 3.13 -27.52
CA SER A 11 -3.22 2.66 -28.24
C SER A 11 -2.89 1.52 -29.21
N THR A 12 -1.75 1.60 -29.88
CA THR A 12 -1.26 0.54 -30.76
C THR A 12 -1.01 -0.76 -29.99
N VAL A 13 -0.38 -0.65 -28.79
CA VAL A 13 -0.13 -1.81 -27.93
C VAL A 13 -1.45 -2.41 -27.42
N THR A 14 -2.37 -1.58 -26.94
CA THR A 14 -3.66 -2.07 -26.43
C THR A 14 -4.51 -2.76 -27.48
N ASN A 15 -4.47 -2.27 -28.73
CA ASN A 15 -5.25 -2.85 -29.83
C ASN A 15 -4.62 -4.14 -30.36
N ARG A 16 -3.30 -4.21 -30.48
CA ARG A 16 -2.60 -5.39 -31.02
C ARG A 16 -2.46 -6.52 -29.99
N TYR A 17 -2.36 -6.21 -28.71
CA TYR A 17 -2.01 -7.13 -27.64
C TYR A 17 -3.00 -7.07 -26.47
N SER A 18 -4.29 -6.94 -26.77
CA SER A 18 -5.38 -6.62 -25.84
C SER A 18 -5.41 -7.48 -24.56
N ASN A 19 -5.02 -8.76 -24.67
CA ASN A 19 -5.08 -9.72 -23.56
C ASN A 19 -3.69 -9.98 -22.93
N THR A 20 -2.78 -9.05 -23.00
CA THR A 20 -1.43 -9.22 -22.46
C THR A 20 -1.18 -8.26 -21.30
N PRO A 21 -0.22 -8.57 -20.40
CA PRO A 21 0.24 -7.63 -19.38
C PRO A 21 0.72 -6.30 -19.95
N HIS A 22 1.29 -6.31 -21.16
CA HIS A 22 1.75 -5.10 -21.84
C HIS A 22 0.59 -4.16 -22.21
N ALA A 23 -0.57 -4.69 -22.57
CA ALA A 23 -1.76 -3.87 -22.82
C ALA A 23 -2.25 -3.18 -21.54
N ILE A 24 -2.16 -3.85 -20.40
CA ILE A 24 -2.51 -3.26 -19.11
C ILE A 24 -1.55 -2.12 -18.75
N GLU A 25 -0.24 -2.33 -18.89
CA GLU A 25 0.76 -1.27 -18.68
C GLU A 25 0.58 -0.10 -19.65
N ALA A 26 0.23 -0.37 -20.91
CA ALA A 26 -0.08 0.67 -21.90
C ALA A 26 -1.33 1.49 -21.49
N ARG A 27 -2.36 0.87 -20.93
CA ARG A 27 -3.53 1.57 -20.39
C ARG A 27 -3.15 2.46 -19.20
N PHE A 28 -2.33 1.98 -18.27
CA PHE A 28 -1.80 2.83 -17.21
C PHE A 28 -1.05 4.03 -17.78
N GLY A 29 -0.15 3.81 -18.75
CA GLY A 29 0.57 4.88 -19.43
C GLY A 29 -0.35 5.90 -20.12
N MET A 30 -1.45 5.45 -20.72
CA MET A 30 -2.47 6.33 -21.28
C MET A 30 -3.11 7.23 -20.22
N GLY A 31 -3.58 6.64 -19.11
CA GLY A 31 -4.15 7.38 -17.99
C GLY A 31 -3.18 8.40 -17.39
N GLU A 32 -1.92 8.02 -17.19
CA GLU A 32 -0.88 8.90 -16.69
C GLU A 32 -0.57 10.05 -17.65
N THR A 33 -0.59 9.82 -18.98
CA THR A 33 -0.41 10.91 -19.98
C THR A 33 -1.57 11.88 -19.95
N PHE A 34 -2.82 11.40 -19.81
CA PHE A 34 -3.98 12.29 -19.64
C PHE A 34 -3.89 13.10 -18.36
N MET A 35 -3.51 12.47 -17.26
CA MET A 35 -3.33 13.14 -15.98
C MET A 35 -2.23 14.21 -16.04
N ALA A 36 -1.10 13.93 -16.75
CA ALA A 36 -0.02 14.88 -16.93
C ALA A 36 -0.44 16.11 -17.76
N GLN A 37 -1.38 15.93 -18.70
CA GLN A 37 -1.96 17.01 -19.50
C GLN A 37 -3.13 17.71 -18.81
N LYS A 38 -3.49 17.30 -17.60
CA LYS A 38 -4.67 17.80 -16.86
C LYS A 38 -6.01 17.51 -17.56
N VAL A 39 -6.05 16.48 -18.42
CA VAL A 39 -7.28 15.97 -19.02
C VAL A 39 -7.88 14.93 -18.06
N PHE A 40 -8.37 15.41 -16.95
CA PHE A 40 -8.70 14.58 -15.77
C PHE A 40 -9.85 13.61 -16.02
N ASP A 41 -10.86 14.01 -16.79
CA ASP A 41 -12.01 13.15 -17.11
C ASP A 41 -11.58 11.87 -17.84
N GLN A 42 -10.71 12.01 -18.85
CA GLN A 42 -10.20 10.86 -19.60
C GLN A 42 -9.26 9.99 -18.76
N ALA A 43 -8.41 10.61 -17.93
CA ALA A 43 -7.59 9.86 -16.98
C ALA A 43 -8.46 9.03 -16.01
N GLY A 44 -9.52 9.65 -15.49
CA GLY A 44 -10.46 9.00 -14.57
C GLY A 44 -11.17 7.80 -15.20
N MET A 45 -11.62 7.93 -16.46
CA MET A 45 -12.24 6.81 -17.19
C MET A 45 -11.29 5.62 -17.31
N VAL A 46 -10.03 5.87 -17.69
CA VAL A 46 -9.02 4.81 -17.86
C VAL A 46 -8.72 4.13 -16.52
N PHE A 47 -8.52 4.90 -15.45
CA PHE A 47 -8.23 4.30 -14.15
C PHE A 47 -9.42 3.53 -13.60
N LYS A 48 -10.64 4.03 -13.77
CA LYS A 48 -11.86 3.34 -13.33
C LYS A 48 -12.05 2.00 -14.04
N GLU A 49 -11.79 1.93 -15.35
CA GLU A 49 -11.82 0.66 -16.09
C GLU A 49 -10.80 -0.36 -15.54
N LEU A 50 -9.62 0.12 -15.13
CA LEU A 50 -8.58 -0.73 -14.54
C LEU A 50 -8.86 -1.11 -13.07
N GLU A 51 -9.64 -0.30 -12.32
CA GLU A 51 -10.09 -0.63 -10.97
C GLU A 51 -10.99 -1.87 -10.94
N ASP A 52 -11.75 -2.11 -11.99
CA ASP A 52 -12.64 -3.27 -12.14
C ASP A 52 -11.89 -4.55 -12.59
N ASN A 53 -10.56 -4.51 -12.65
CA ASN A 53 -9.77 -5.67 -13.06
C ASN A 53 -9.80 -6.80 -12.03
N ALA A 54 -9.87 -8.05 -12.50
CA ALA A 54 -9.89 -9.24 -11.65
C ALA A 54 -8.58 -9.43 -10.86
N ASP A 55 -7.45 -8.94 -11.38
CA ASP A 55 -6.18 -8.93 -10.65
C ASP A 55 -6.18 -7.81 -9.61
N ILE A 56 -6.13 -8.22 -8.36
CA ILE A 56 -6.15 -7.31 -7.21
C ILE A 56 -5.01 -6.29 -7.22
N GLN A 57 -3.82 -6.64 -7.74
CA GLN A 57 -2.68 -5.72 -7.80
C GLN A 57 -2.90 -4.65 -8.86
N ILE A 58 -3.53 -4.98 -9.97
CA ILE A 58 -3.90 -4.04 -11.03
C ILE A 58 -4.99 -3.10 -10.49
N SER A 59 -6.03 -3.68 -9.90
CA SER A 59 -7.15 -2.93 -9.30
C SER A 59 -6.67 -1.91 -8.26
N ILE A 60 -5.84 -2.33 -7.28
CA ILE A 60 -5.33 -1.43 -6.23
C ILE A 60 -4.40 -0.35 -6.81
N ARG A 61 -3.58 -0.68 -7.82
CA ARG A 61 -2.72 0.32 -8.50
C ARG A 61 -3.56 1.37 -9.23
N ALA A 62 -4.63 0.94 -9.89
CA ALA A 62 -5.56 1.84 -10.57
C ALA A 62 -6.28 2.75 -9.57
N GLU A 63 -6.73 2.18 -8.45
CA GLU A 63 -7.34 2.91 -7.36
C GLU A 63 -6.39 3.98 -6.78
N PHE A 64 -5.10 3.67 -6.63
CA PHE A 64 -4.08 4.63 -6.20
C PHE A 64 -3.94 5.80 -7.18
N LEU A 65 -3.89 5.52 -8.50
CA LEU A 65 -3.82 6.57 -9.52
C LEU A 65 -5.10 7.41 -9.58
N GLY A 66 -6.26 6.80 -9.35
CA GLY A 66 -7.53 7.50 -9.15
C GLY A 66 -7.49 8.44 -7.95
N GLY A 67 -6.94 8.00 -6.82
CA GLY A 67 -6.72 8.85 -5.63
C GLY A 67 -5.77 10.02 -5.91
N LEU A 68 -4.67 9.79 -6.64
CA LEU A 68 -3.78 10.87 -7.08
C LEU A 68 -4.47 11.86 -8.01
N LEU A 69 -5.35 11.38 -8.89
CA LEU A 69 -6.15 12.22 -9.77
C LEU A 69 -7.06 13.15 -8.97
N MET A 70 -7.80 12.61 -8.00
CA MET A 70 -8.65 13.36 -7.09
C MET A 70 -7.83 14.41 -6.31
N PHE A 71 -6.68 14.01 -5.79
CA PHE A 71 -5.78 14.92 -5.09
C PHE A 71 -5.32 16.09 -5.97
N ARG A 72 -5.02 15.84 -7.25
CA ARG A 72 -4.66 16.90 -8.22
C ARG A 72 -5.80 17.83 -8.60
N GLN A 73 -7.05 17.38 -8.41
CA GLN A 73 -8.27 18.17 -8.60
C GLN A 73 -8.68 18.92 -7.33
N ASP A 74 -7.85 18.89 -6.27
CA ASP A 74 -8.11 19.45 -4.95
C ASP A 74 -9.29 18.80 -4.20
N GLN A 75 -9.70 17.60 -4.63
CA GLN A 75 -10.70 16.75 -3.98
C GLN A 75 -10.01 15.93 -2.86
N ARG A 76 -9.64 16.63 -1.77
CA ARG A 76 -8.76 16.06 -0.73
C ARG A 76 -9.45 15.01 0.11
N ASP A 77 -10.73 15.20 0.42
CA ASP A 77 -11.49 14.26 1.24
C ASP A 77 -11.67 12.91 0.52
N GLU A 78 -12.07 12.96 -0.74
CA GLU A 78 -12.24 11.77 -1.57
C GLU A 78 -10.90 11.06 -1.82
N ALA A 79 -9.84 11.82 -2.06
CA ALA A 79 -8.50 11.26 -2.21
C ALA A 79 -8.04 10.57 -0.92
N ARG A 80 -8.29 11.17 0.25
CA ARG A 80 -7.95 10.61 1.56
C ARG A 80 -8.69 9.31 1.82
N GLU A 81 -10.01 9.28 1.60
CA GLU A 81 -10.82 8.07 1.76
C GLU A 81 -10.32 6.94 0.85
N LYS A 82 -10.03 7.25 -0.41
CA LYS A 82 -9.50 6.29 -1.36
C LYS A 82 -8.14 5.75 -0.93
N PHE A 83 -7.23 6.59 -0.47
CA PHE A 83 -5.92 6.13 0.05
C PHE A 83 -6.04 5.31 1.32
N GLN A 84 -6.95 5.62 2.22
CA GLN A 84 -7.22 4.81 3.41
C GLN A 84 -7.76 3.43 3.03
N HIS A 85 -8.71 3.35 2.11
CA HIS A 85 -9.25 2.10 1.60
C HIS A 85 -8.18 1.22 0.95
N ILE A 86 -7.25 1.82 0.17
CA ILE A 86 -6.12 1.10 -0.40
C ILE A 86 -5.27 0.43 0.69
N LEU A 87 -4.98 1.13 1.78
CA LEU A 87 -4.15 0.59 2.87
C LEU A 87 -4.84 -0.58 3.59
N GLU A 88 -6.17 -0.60 3.66
CA GLU A 88 -6.95 -1.70 4.24
C GLU A 88 -6.90 -2.97 3.37
N ARG A 89 -6.74 -2.83 2.06
CA ARG A 89 -6.65 -3.95 1.10
C ARG A 89 -5.27 -4.61 1.05
N VAL A 90 -4.36 -4.22 1.96
CA VAL A 90 -3.02 -4.79 2.08
C VAL A 90 -2.24 -4.78 0.75
N PRO A 91 -1.99 -3.61 0.18
CA PRO A 91 -1.23 -3.48 -1.06
C PRO A 91 0.20 -4.00 -0.89
N ASN A 92 0.90 -4.22 -2.01
CA ASN A 92 2.33 -4.50 -1.93
C ASN A 92 3.09 -3.33 -1.27
N VAL A 93 4.28 -3.63 -0.73
CA VAL A 93 5.06 -2.68 0.09
C VAL A 93 5.36 -1.36 -0.61
N GLU A 94 5.66 -1.42 -1.91
CA GLU A 94 5.98 -0.22 -2.69
C GLU A 94 4.76 0.70 -2.80
N LEU A 95 3.61 0.13 -3.17
CA LEU A 95 2.37 0.89 -3.32
C LEU A 95 1.86 1.40 -1.96
N ALA A 96 2.00 0.60 -0.89
CA ALA A 96 1.67 1.04 0.47
C ALA A 96 2.50 2.27 0.88
N ASN A 97 3.81 2.26 0.60
CA ASN A 97 4.67 3.42 0.90
C ASN A 97 4.29 4.66 0.07
N LYS A 98 3.96 4.49 -1.23
CA LYS A 98 3.47 5.59 -2.07
C LYS A 98 2.16 6.15 -1.54
N THR A 99 1.23 5.28 -1.13
CA THR A 99 -0.07 5.67 -0.58
C THR A 99 0.07 6.43 0.75
N LEU A 100 0.91 5.93 1.67
CA LEU A 100 1.21 6.61 2.94
C LEU A 100 1.83 7.99 2.72
N PHE A 101 2.74 8.10 1.74
CA PHE A 101 3.36 9.37 1.40
C PHE A 101 2.32 10.37 0.87
N SER A 102 1.50 9.97 -0.12
CA SER A 102 0.44 10.83 -0.68
C SER A 102 -0.59 11.24 0.39
N LEU A 103 -0.96 10.33 1.27
CA LEU A 103 -1.83 10.65 2.40
C LEU A 103 -1.17 11.64 3.37
N SER A 104 0.14 11.53 3.60
CA SER A 104 0.89 12.48 4.43
C SER A 104 0.95 13.88 3.81
N GLU A 105 0.99 13.99 2.47
CA GLU A 105 0.91 15.28 1.78
C GLU A 105 -0.44 15.95 2.01
N ILE A 106 -1.55 15.19 1.94
CA ILE A 106 -2.89 15.70 2.24
C ILE A 106 -2.94 16.25 3.66
N TYR A 107 -2.50 15.48 4.66
CA TYR A 107 -2.48 15.94 6.05
C TYR A 107 -1.59 17.17 6.27
N GLY A 108 -0.48 17.27 5.52
CA GLY A 108 0.36 18.48 5.55
C GLY A 108 -0.37 19.72 5.05
N LEU A 109 -1.10 19.61 3.94
CA LEU A 109 -1.92 20.70 3.39
C LEU A 109 -3.10 21.08 4.30
N GLU A 110 -3.63 20.12 5.05
CA GLU A 110 -4.67 20.34 6.07
C GLU A 110 -4.11 20.85 7.40
N GLN A 111 -2.80 21.09 7.50
CA GLN A 111 -2.08 21.51 8.72
C GLN A 111 -2.19 20.50 9.88
N ARG A 112 -2.48 19.25 9.57
CA ARG A 112 -2.58 18.13 10.52
C ARG A 112 -1.19 17.48 10.70
N TYR A 113 -0.27 18.25 11.26
CA TYR A 113 1.15 17.89 11.30
C TYR A 113 1.48 16.66 12.14
N LEU A 114 0.68 16.34 13.16
CA LEU A 114 0.90 15.13 13.97
C LEU A 114 0.59 13.86 13.16
N GLU A 115 -0.51 13.86 12.44
CA GLU A 115 -0.90 12.76 11.56
C GLU A 115 0.08 12.63 10.41
N GLN A 116 0.47 13.75 9.79
CA GLN A 116 1.51 13.76 8.77
C GLN A 116 2.81 13.10 9.27
N LEU A 117 3.29 13.52 10.44
CA LEU A 117 4.53 12.99 11.02
C LEU A 117 4.42 11.48 11.31
N ASN A 118 3.27 11.02 11.81
CA ASN A 118 3.04 9.61 12.09
C ASN A 118 3.08 8.76 10.82
N LEU A 119 2.48 9.24 9.72
CA LEU A 119 2.54 8.56 8.43
C LEU A 119 3.96 8.54 7.87
N LEU A 120 4.67 9.67 7.86
CA LEU A 120 6.04 9.76 7.38
C LEU A 120 7.01 8.86 8.15
N ARG A 121 6.79 8.66 9.45
CA ARG A 121 7.56 7.69 10.25
C ARG A 121 7.29 6.24 9.83
N THR A 122 6.16 5.95 9.21
CA THR A 122 5.79 4.62 8.74
C THR A 122 6.29 4.34 7.33
N VAL A 123 6.40 5.39 6.48
CA VAL A 123 6.94 5.27 5.13
C VAL A 123 8.34 4.67 5.16
N GLY A 124 8.58 3.69 4.29
CA GLY A 124 9.85 2.97 4.19
C GLY A 124 10.08 1.92 5.28
N ARG A 125 9.21 1.82 6.29
CA ARG A 125 9.29 0.78 7.33
C ARG A 125 8.42 -0.43 7.05
N LEU A 126 7.40 -0.29 6.18
CA LEU A 126 6.60 -1.40 5.72
C LEU A 126 7.47 -2.36 4.91
N GLY A 127 7.49 -3.64 5.29
CA GLY A 127 8.32 -4.65 4.65
C GLY A 127 9.82 -4.57 4.96
N GLN A 128 10.29 -3.52 5.60
CA GLN A 128 11.48 -3.62 6.39
C GLN A 128 11.10 -4.39 7.67
N SER A 129 11.06 -5.73 7.59
CA SER A 129 11.58 -6.46 8.74
C SER A 129 12.89 -5.75 9.04
N SER A 130 12.96 -5.08 10.19
CA SER A 130 14.24 -4.54 10.63
C SER A 130 15.21 -5.69 10.46
N LYS A 131 16.11 -5.60 9.48
CA LYS A 131 17.27 -6.47 9.37
C LYS A 131 18.20 -6.09 10.52
N ARG A 132 17.68 -6.15 11.73
CA ARG A 132 18.51 -6.30 12.90
C ARG A 132 19.01 -7.70 12.79
N LEU A 133 20.19 -7.83 12.19
CA LEU A 133 20.94 -9.06 12.24
C LEU A 133 21.00 -9.45 13.71
N HIS A 134 20.25 -10.50 14.04
CA HIS A 134 20.29 -11.02 15.40
C HIS A 134 21.65 -11.68 15.59
N VAL A 135 22.39 -11.27 16.61
CA VAL A 135 23.67 -11.88 16.93
C VAL A 135 23.40 -13.23 17.61
N PRO A 136 23.89 -14.34 17.07
CA PRO A 136 23.74 -15.65 17.71
C PRO A 136 24.13 -15.60 19.19
N GLY A 137 23.34 -16.25 20.04
CA GLY A 137 23.61 -16.28 21.49
C GLY A 137 23.04 -15.09 22.28
N LYS A 138 22.46 -14.06 21.64
CA LYS A 138 21.74 -13.00 22.35
C LYS A 138 20.23 -13.28 22.39
N ALA A 139 19.57 -12.91 23.49
CA ALA A 139 18.15 -13.06 23.62
C ALA A 139 17.38 -12.24 22.58
N LEU A 140 16.46 -12.87 21.85
CA LEU A 140 15.54 -12.22 20.94
C LEU A 140 14.31 -11.74 21.69
N SER A 141 13.99 -10.45 21.61
CA SER A 141 12.75 -9.90 22.17
C SER A 141 11.74 -9.69 21.03
N ILE A 142 10.63 -10.42 21.11
CA ILE A 142 9.53 -10.32 20.14
C ILE A 142 8.35 -9.63 20.82
N VAL A 143 7.82 -8.59 20.18
CA VAL A 143 6.61 -7.88 20.60
C VAL A 143 5.61 -7.89 19.46
N VAL A 144 4.41 -8.38 19.72
CA VAL A 144 3.29 -8.35 18.78
C VAL A 144 2.20 -7.44 19.32
N HIS A 145 1.74 -6.52 18.49
CA HIS A 145 0.64 -5.63 18.80
C HIS A 145 -0.54 -5.91 17.88
N ASP A 146 -1.53 -6.61 18.39
CA ASP A 146 -2.79 -6.94 17.72
C ASP A 146 -3.84 -5.88 18.09
N ARG A 147 -3.87 -4.78 17.34
CA ARG A 147 -4.66 -3.58 17.68
C ARG A 147 -6.16 -3.79 17.59
N ASP A 148 -6.60 -4.61 16.64
CA ASP A 148 -7.99 -4.91 16.37
C ASP A 148 -8.49 -6.18 17.08
N LEU A 149 -7.62 -6.84 17.84
CA LEU A 149 -7.88 -8.11 18.52
C LEU A 149 -8.32 -9.24 17.57
N GLY A 150 -8.03 -9.12 16.28
CA GLY A 150 -8.44 -10.09 15.27
C GLY A 150 -7.83 -11.46 15.48
N VAL A 151 -6.58 -11.49 15.91
CA VAL A 151 -5.83 -12.73 16.22
C VAL A 151 -6.01 -13.15 17.66
N SER A 152 -5.93 -12.19 18.59
CA SER A 152 -5.90 -12.50 20.03
C SER A 152 -7.27 -12.80 20.64
N ARG A 153 -8.35 -12.22 20.14
CA ARG A 153 -9.75 -12.40 20.62
C ARG A 153 -9.87 -12.59 22.14
N GLY A 154 -9.12 -11.82 22.91
CA GLY A 154 -9.10 -11.93 24.38
C GLY A 154 -8.22 -13.06 24.94
N GLN A 155 -7.43 -13.73 24.10
CA GLN A 155 -6.47 -14.73 24.55
C GLN A 155 -5.35 -14.08 25.37
N THR A 156 -4.85 -14.81 26.36
CA THR A 156 -3.70 -14.38 27.16
C THR A 156 -2.36 -14.82 26.55
N ARG A 157 -2.40 -15.69 25.54
CA ARG A 157 -1.23 -16.22 24.82
C ARG A 157 -1.54 -16.36 23.33
N ILE A 158 -0.59 -16.02 22.48
CA ILE A 158 -0.65 -16.24 21.05
C ILE A 158 0.55 -17.05 20.55
N PRO A 159 0.36 -17.98 19.58
CA PRO A 159 1.45 -18.68 18.94
C PRO A 159 2.11 -17.79 17.89
N VAL A 160 3.42 -17.76 17.85
CA VAL A 160 4.23 -17.06 16.83
C VAL A 160 5.28 -18.01 16.28
N VAL A 161 5.35 -18.14 14.97
CA VAL A 161 6.39 -18.93 14.32
C VAL A 161 7.58 -18.02 14.00
N VAL A 162 8.72 -18.31 14.57
CA VAL A 162 9.99 -17.64 14.27
C VAL A 162 10.72 -18.48 13.23
N THR A 163 11.15 -17.86 12.13
CA THR A 163 11.88 -18.55 11.06
C THR A 163 13.23 -17.89 10.84
N SER A 164 14.30 -18.67 10.82
CA SER A 164 15.64 -18.18 10.45
C SER A 164 15.80 -18.16 8.92
N LYS A 165 16.50 -17.15 8.42
CA LYS A 165 16.99 -17.09 7.02
C LYS A 165 18.49 -16.77 7.05
N PRO A 166 19.32 -17.56 6.32
CA PRO A 166 19.01 -18.57 5.31
C PRO A 166 18.78 -19.99 5.85
N GLY A 167 18.95 -20.27 7.16
CA GLY A 167 18.96 -21.64 7.71
C GLY A 167 17.63 -22.39 7.59
N GLY A 168 16.50 -21.67 7.44
CA GLY A 168 15.20 -22.30 7.27
C GLY A 168 14.59 -22.89 8.55
N ASP A 169 15.28 -22.81 9.68
CA ASP A 169 14.78 -23.31 10.97
C ASP A 169 13.49 -22.59 11.37
N LYS A 170 12.58 -23.36 11.94
CA LYS A 170 11.29 -22.84 12.41
C LYS A 170 11.09 -23.23 13.86
N GLU A 171 10.75 -22.26 14.67
CA GLU A 171 10.43 -22.45 16.08
C GLU A 171 9.07 -21.84 16.41
N LEU A 172 8.24 -22.58 17.12
CA LEU A 172 6.94 -22.12 17.63
C LEU A 172 7.13 -21.54 19.03
N VAL A 173 6.93 -20.25 19.17
CA VAL A 173 7.03 -19.53 20.44
C VAL A 173 5.66 -19.03 20.87
N TYR A 174 5.35 -19.12 22.15
CA TYR A 174 4.11 -18.58 22.72
C TYR A 174 4.39 -17.27 23.43
N LEU A 175 3.88 -16.17 22.88
CA LEU A 175 3.95 -14.86 23.51
C LEU A 175 2.80 -14.70 24.50
N ARG A 176 3.09 -14.06 25.65
CA ARG A 176 2.10 -13.77 26.69
C ARG A 176 1.63 -12.32 26.60
N SER A 177 0.36 -12.09 26.92
CA SER A 177 -0.16 -10.73 27.04
C SER A 177 0.55 -9.98 28.18
N THR A 178 1.09 -8.80 27.89
CA THR A 178 1.79 -7.96 28.87
C THR A 178 0.86 -6.95 29.57
N ALA A 179 -0.31 -6.71 28.98
CA ALA A 179 -1.24 -5.66 29.44
C ALA A 179 -2.59 -6.20 29.92
N GLY A 180 -2.69 -7.53 30.15
CA GLY A 180 -3.93 -8.21 30.46
C GLY A 180 -4.74 -8.62 29.22
N ALA A 181 -5.65 -9.58 29.40
CA ALA A 181 -6.51 -10.06 28.33
C ALA A 181 -7.28 -8.88 27.70
N GLY A 182 -7.24 -8.77 26.38
CA GLY A 182 -8.03 -7.78 25.62
C GLY A 182 -7.31 -6.49 25.22
N LYS A 183 -6.02 -6.31 25.51
CA LYS A 183 -5.26 -5.13 25.05
C LYS A 183 -4.35 -5.38 23.84
N GLY A 184 -4.30 -6.60 23.33
CA GLY A 184 -3.60 -6.96 22.10
C GLY A 184 -2.08 -6.77 22.10
N LEU A 185 -1.42 -6.62 23.27
CA LEU A 185 0.03 -6.48 23.37
C LEU A 185 0.64 -7.74 23.98
N PHE A 186 1.53 -8.40 23.21
CA PHE A 186 2.16 -9.68 23.57
C PHE A 186 3.69 -9.60 23.51
N ARG A 187 4.36 -10.26 24.44
CA ARG A 187 5.82 -10.36 24.52
C ARG A 187 6.27 -11.77 24.89
#